data_ad7b7ac53ade6ba52efc0ea89c570b9a
#
_entry.id   ad7b7ac53ade6ba52efc0ea89c570b9a
#
_cell.length_a   1.000
_cell.length_b   1.000
_cell.length_c   1.000
_cell.angle_alpha   90.00
_cell.angle_beta   90.00
_cell.angle_gamma   90.00
#
_symmetry.space_group_name_H-M   'P 1'
#
loop_
_entity.id
_entity.type
_entity.pdbx_description
1 polymer ?
#
loop_
_entity_poly.entity_id
_entity_poly.type
_entity_poly.pdbx_seq_one_letter_code
_entity_poly.pdbx_strand_id
1 'polypeptide(L)'
;MLKKILAILGVCALAFAAPEIEIDSLDDLSKYAPKKSEDRPEDAQTRDNSKVMLKFNKKEVMSMENLSIDDLKALAPTNEVDLDVSDDKVYQDIKPKELTLKASGMPKKVYYNQIFKIDFSVYLGQKITVTPKLEVSRTGAIKWLNEDKLAWIEGDEMFETTLWFEASGKDAKINELVLTLERNGEFFEKSSIKPANPEFVKFDAKANFSHIVADDLKLKNYKTAKFDDASNLLTLDLGVRNGAISSFHIDNPSIIKQGVDSVRGTYASQSGYYFAVVDNNITNLDFSYFNLQTKKFENFGLELNPRAEDLSTQIGLNPKESKFEAYKQIAIYTLAAGLLVMFLLSKNITPLIFAALVLAVNFYMQKPYGTGKIAKDSAVRILPMQGSTIFYVTKNAENVEILGTKNDYYKIMLAGNKIGWIKKDVLSKN
;
A
#
# COMPACT_ATOMS: atom_id res chain seq x y z
N MET A 1 6.94 44.70 41.16
CA MET A 1 7.78 43.53 40.91
C MET A 1 6.98 42.24 40.64
N LEU A 2 5.95 41.94 41.41
CA LEU A 2 5.13 40.71 41.27
C LEU A 2 4.53 40.50 39.86
N LYS A 3 4.02 41.56 39.19
CA LYS A 3 3.45 41.48 37.82
C LYS A 3 4.47 41.13 36.74
N LYS A 4 5.75 41.50 36.89
CA LYS A 4 6.82 41.15 35.94
C LYS A 4 7.28 39.71 36.11
N ILE A 5 7.22 39.17 37.31
CA ILE A 5 7.58 37.77 37.62
C ILE A 5 6.47 36.84 37.13
N LEU A 6 5.21 37.23 37.22
CA LEU A 6 4.06 36.47 36.68
C LEU A 6 4.10 36.38 35.14
N ALA A 7 4.56 37.44 34.45
CA ALA A 7 4.70 37.46 32.99
C ALA A 7 5.83 36.52 32.53
N ILE A 8 6.94 36.40 33.24
CA ILE A 8 8.05 35.49 32.92
C ILE A 8 7.63 34.02 33.16
N LEU A 9 6.87 33.74 34.20
CA LEU A 9 6.34 32.40 34.49
C LEU A 9 5.27 32.00 33.47
N GLY A 10 4.44 32.94 32.97
CA GLY A 10 3.47 32.68 31.91
C GLY A 10 4.14 32.31 30.56
N VAL A 11 5.26 32.91 30.22
CA VAL A 11 6.04 32.60 29.02
C VAL A 11 6.72 31.23 29.13
N CYS A 12 7.23 30.87 30.33
CA CYS A 12 7.80 29.52 30.53
C CYS A 12 6.75 28.41 30.52
N ALA A 13 5.52 28.65 31.00
CA ALA A 13 4.45 27.67 30.96
C ALA A 13 3.96 27.40 29.52
N LEU A 14 3.98 28.42 28.65
CA LEU A 14 3.65 28.27 27.23
C LEU A 14 4.71 27.53 26.41
N ALA A 15 5.97 27.51 26.86
CA ALA A 15 7.04 26.80 26.17
C ALA A 15 7.06 25.28 26.46
N PHE A 16 6.30 24.81 27.45
CA PHE A 16 6.25 23.38 27.83
C PHE A 16 4.97 22.66 27.43
N ALA A 17 3.99 23.38 26.88
CA ALA A 17 2.81 22.78 26.24
C ALA A 17 3.16 22.49 24.77
N ALA A 18 3.89 21.43 24.50
CA ALA A 18 3.91 20.85 23.17
C ALA A 18 2.51 20.25 22.94
N PRO A 19 1.79 20.62 21.87
CA PRO A 19 0.52 19.97 21.56
C PRO A 19 0.81 18.50 21.25
N GLU A 20 0.25 17.59 22.05
CA GLU A 20 -0.01 16.24 21.61
C GLU A 20 -1.00 16.36 20.46
N ILE A 21 -0.52 16.09 19.25
CA ILE A 21 -1.39 15.97 18.09
C ILE A 21 -2.04 14.58 18.18
N GLU A 22 -3.18 14.49 18.84
CA GLU A 22 -4.10 13.37 18.71
C GLU A 22 -4.78 13.50 17.34
N ILE A 23 -4.41 12.66 16.40
CA ILE A 23 -5.12 12.50 15.13
C ILE A 23 -6.26 11.51 15.39
N ASP A 24 -7.43 12.04 15.75
CA ASP A 24 -8.58 11.22 16.13
C ASP A 24 -9.51 10.87 14.96
N SER A 25 -9.32 11.45 13.79
CA SER A 25 -10.11 11.10 12.59
C SER A 25 -9.41 11.36 11.27
N LEU A 26 -9.81 10.64 10.22
CA LEU A 26 -9.36 10.81 8.83
C LEU A 26 -9.66 12.23 8.27
N ASP A 27 -10.56 12.97 8.87
CA ASP A 27 -10.93 14.34 8.46
C ASP A 27 -9.85 15.38 8.77
N ASP A 28 -8.96 15.10 9.74
CA ASP A 28 -7.84 15.99 10.08
C ASP A 28 -6.71 15.98 9.04
N LEU A 29 -6.65 14.98 8.19
CA LEU A 29 -5.68 14.92 7.08
C LEU A 29 -5.96 15.93 5.96
N SER A 30 -7.17 16.46 5.87
CA SER A 30 -7.53 17.49 4.87
C SER A 30 -6.80 18.82 5.07
N LYS A 31 -6.29 19.08 6.28
CA LYS A 31 -5.50 20.29 6.60
C LYS A 31 -4.08 20.27 6.04
N TYR A 32 -3.59 19.10 5.65
CA TYR A 32 -2.23 18.91 5.12
C TYR A 32 -2.21 18.65 3.60
N ALA A 33 -3.36 18.77 2.93
CA ALA A 33 -3.39 18.72 1.47
C ALA A 33 -2.61 19.92 0.91
N PRO A 34 -1.74 19.73 -0.10
CA PRO A 34 -1.00 20.82 -0.71
C PRO A 34 -2.00 21.83 -1.28
N LYS A 35 -1.86 23.11 -0.89
CA LYS A 35 -2.62 24.23 -1.48
C LYS A 35 -2.45 24.17 -2.99
N LYS A 36 -3.55 24.03 -3.71
CA LYS A 36 -3.61 24.17 -5.16
C LYS A 36 -2.99 25.52 -5.50
N SER A 37 -1.95 25.51 -6.32
CA SER A 37 -1.35 26.73 -6.86
C SER A 37 -2.42 27.52 -7.61
N GLU A 38 -2.68 28.73 -7.14
CA GLU A 38 -3.38 29.79 -7.87
C GLU A 38 -2.46 30.25 -9.00
N ASP A 39 -2.58 29.63 -10.17
CA ASP A 39 -2.15 30.20 -11.45
C ASP A 39 -2.66 29.28 -12.57
N ARG A 40 -3.95 29.44 -12.87
CA ARG A 40 -4.50 29.04 -14.16
C ARG A 40 -5.57 30.05 -14.57
N PRO A 41 -5.48 30.64 -15.76
CA PRO A 41 -6.49 31.58 -16.21
C PRO A 41 -7.86 30.92 -16.29
N GLU A 42 -8.85 31.57 -15.71
CA GLU A 42 -10.26 31.27 -15.84
C GLU A 42 -10.71 31.52 -17.28
N ASP A 43 -10.66 30.54 -18.15
CA ASP A 43 -11.41 30.52 -19.42
C ASP A 43 -11.88 29.08 -19.70
N ALA A 44 -12.74 28.57 -18.85
CA ALA A 44 -13.64 27.48 -19.16
C ALA A 44 -14.99 27.80 -18.53
N GLN A 45 -15.80 28.56 -19.26
CA GLN A 45 -17.19 28.81 -18.94
C GLN A 45 -17.94 27.49 -18.86
N THR A 46 -18.10 26.96 -17.64
CA THR A 46 -19.18 26.03 -17.35
C THR A 46 -20.48 26.80 -17.53
N ARG A 47 -21.15 26.58 -18.66
CA ARG A 47 -22.51 27.10 -18.88
C ARG A 47 -23.44 26.44 -17.88
N ASP A 48 -23.68 27.10 -16.78
CA ASP A 48 -24.83 26.87 -15.93
C ASP A 48 -26.08 27.31 -16.68
N ASN A 49 -26.82 26.37 -17.28
CA ASN A 49 -28.04 26.62 -18.02
C ASN A 49 -29.23 27.02 -17.11
N SER A 50 -29.02 27.26 -15.82
CA SER A 50 -30.08 27.62 -14.89
C SER A 50 -30.33 29.13 -14.72
N LYS A 51 -29.58 29.99 -15.43
CA LYS A 51 -29.75 31.47 -15.33
C LYS A 51 -29.65 32.17 -16.68
N VAL A 52 -30.37 31.73 -17.68
CA VAL A 52 -30.74 32.64 -18.77
C VAL A 52 -31.93 33.49 -18.27
N MET A 53 -31.64 34.49 -17.48
CA MET A 53 -32.58 35.57 -17.26
C MET A 53 -32.62 36.43 -18.53
N LEU A 54 -33.60 36.14 -19.39
CA LEU A 54 -34.00 37.07 -20.44
C LEU A 54 -34.44 38.36 -19.77
N LYS A 55 -33.68 39.43 -19.96
CA LYS A 55 -34.10 40.80 -19.58
C LYS A 55 -35.26 41.18 -20.49
N PHE A 56 -36.48 40.87 -20.08
CA PHE A 56 -37.66 41.44 -20.69
C PHE A 56 -37.82 42.88 -20.25
N ASN A 57 -38.02 43.74 -21.23
CA ASN A 57 -38.23 45.16 -21.03
C ASN A 57 -39.55 45.33 -20.27
N LYS A 58 -39.55 46.04 -19.14
CA LYS A 58 -40.54 46.10 -18.08
C LYS A 58 -41.86 46.74 -18.47
N LYS A 59 -42.28 46.75 -19.76
CA LYS A 59 -43.49 47.44 -20.22
C LYS A 59 -44.65 46.58 -20.70
N GLU A 60 -44.44 45.26 -20.86
CA GLU A 60 -45.57 44.35 -21.21
C GLU A 60 -45.44 43.02 -20.46
N VAL A 61 -45.86 43.01 -19.20
CA VAL A 61 -46.14 41.74 -18.50
C VAL A 61 -47.55 41.34 -18.88
N MET A 62 -47.75 40.67 -20.00
CA MET A 62 -48.97 39.86 -20.21
C MET A 62 -48.88 38.66 -19.27
N SER A 63 -49.92 38.49 -18.46
CA SER A 63 -50.04 37.31 -17.58
C SER A 63 -50.16 36.08 -18.46
N MET A 64 -49.36 35.03 -18.22
CA MET A 64 -49.32 33.77 -18.97
C MET A 64 -50.63 32.96 -18.91
N GLU A 65 -51.66 33.41 -18.17
CA GLU A 65 -52.90 32.68 -17.97
C GLU A 65 -53.90 32.75 -19.16
N ASN A 66 -53.68 33.60 -20.15
CA ASN A 66 -54.61 33.82 -21.25
C ASN A 66 -53.96 33.80 -22.64
N LEU A 67 -52.81 33.20 -22.81
CA LEU A 67 -52.18 33.05 -24.18
C LEU A 67 -52.86 31.88 -24.90
N SER A 68 -53.43 32.17 -26.05
CA SER A 68 -53.94 31.12 -26.96
C SER A 68 -52.76 30.40 -27.63
N ILE A 69 -53.00 29.18 -28.12
CA ILE A 69 -51.96 28.40 -28.84
C ILE A 69 -51.45 29.15 -30.10
N ASP A 70 -52.25 30.02 -30.68
CA ASP A 70 -51.89 30.81 -31.83
C ASP A 70 -50.95 32.00 -31.44
N ASP A 71 -51.11 32.55 -30.23
CA ASP A 71 -50.21 33.56 -29.70
C ASP A 71 -48.81 32.97 -29.38
N LEU A 72 -48.76 31.72 -28.93
CA LEU A 72 -47.51 30.97 -28.71
C LEU A 72 -46.79 30.68 -30.05
N LYS A 73 -47.51 30.39 -31.10
CA LYS A 73 -46.93 30.21 -32.45
C LYS A 73 -46.38 31.50 -33.05
N ALA A 74 -46.98 32.64 -32.71
CA ALA A 74 -46.51 33.96 -33.16
C ALA A 74 -45.20 34.40 -32.39
N LEU A 75 -44.94 33.83 -31.22
CA LEU A 75 -43.74 34.05 -30.42
C LEU A 75 -42.60 33.09 -30.75
N ALA A 76 -42.88 32.02 -31.51
CA ALA A 76 -41.80 31.16 -32.00
C ALA A 76 -40.92 31.95 -32.98
N PRO A 77 -39.58 31.91 -32.86
CA PRO A 77 -38.72 32.56 -33.82
C PRO A 77 -38.95 31.98 -35.23
N THR A 78 -39.50 32.81 -36.11
CA THR A 78 -39.82 32.48 -37.49
C THR A 78 -38.58 32.22 -38.39
N ASN A 79 -37.41 32.10 -37.83
CA ASN A 79 -36.15 31.81 -38.49
C ASN A 79 -35.42 30.59 -37.90
N GLU A 80 -36.14 29.59 -37.49
CA GLU A 80 -35.56 28.25 -37.59
C GLU A 80 -35.50 27.94 -39.09
N VAL A 81 -34.35 28.22 -39.69
CA VAL A 81 -33.94 27.50 -40.88
C VAL A 81 -34.15 26.03 -40.50
N ASP A 82 -35.13 25.37 -41.06
CA ASP A 82 -35.19 23.91 -41.10
C ASP A 82 -33.82 23.53 -41.70
N LEU A 83 -32.86 23.31 -40.82
CA LEU A 83 -31.72 22.52 -41.19
C LEU A 83 -32.34 21.13 -41.46
N ASP A 84 -32.64 20.94 -42.74
CA ASP A 84 -32.90 19.63 -43.31
C ASP A 84 -31.60 18.82 -43.11
N VAL A 85 -31.28 18.55 -41.86
CA VAL A 85 -30.28 17.60 -41.47
C VAL A 85 -30.99 16.26 -41.68
N SER A 86 -30.87 15.75 -42.90
CA SER A 86 -31.23 14.36 -43.16
C SER A 86 -30.63 13.56 -42.02
N ASP A 87 -31.45 12.78 -41.32
CA ASP A 87 -31.02 11.91 -40.21
C ASP A 87 -29.78 11.08 -40.57
N ASP A 88 -29.58 10.79 -41.85
CA ASP A 88 -28.42 10.15 -42.45
C ASP A 88 -27.11 10.93 -42.32
N LYS A 89 -27.12 12.26 -42.04
CA LYS A 89 -25.90 13.07 -41.83
C LYS A 89 -25.52 13.25 -40.37
N VAL A 90 -26.44 13.10 -39.42
CA VAL A 90 -26.19 13.28 -37.99
C VAL A 90 -25.60 12.03 -37.37
N TYR A 91 -25.91 10.88 -37.88
CA TYR A 91 -25.35 9.59 -37.50
C TYR A 91 -24.59 8.98 -38.68
N GLN A 92 -23.48 9.57 -39.10
CA GLN A 92 -22.49 8.78 -39.78
C GLN A 92 -22.10 7.68 -38.80
N ASP A 93 -22.48 6.45 -39.14
CA ASP A 93 -22.05 5.21 -38.53
C ASP A 93 -20.51 5.19 -38.70
N ILE A 94 -19.79 5.85 -37.78
CA ILE A 94 -18.34 5.94 -37.84
C ILE A 94 -17.84 4.58 -37.36
N LYS A 95 -18.00 3.58 -38.22
CA LYS A 95 -17.34 2.29 -38.06
C LYS A 95 -15.85 2.48 -38.34
N PRO A 96 -14.96 1.70 -37.69
CA PRO A 96 -13.59 1.70 -38.11
C PRO A 96 -13.50 1.36 -39.58
N LYS A 97 -12.74 2.15 -40.35
CA LYS A 97 -12.56 1.95 -41.78
C LYS A 97 -12.07 0.54 -42.10
N GLU A 98 -11.23 0.02 -41.19
CA GLU A 98 -10.68 -1.32 -41.25
C GLU A 98 -10.34 -1.77 -39.84
N LEU A 99 -11.03 -2.78 -39.31
CA LEU A 99 -10.70 -3.35 -38.01
C LEU A 99 -9.87 -4.62 -38.20
N THR A 100 -8.56 -4.52 -38.04
CA THR A 100 -7.65 -5.66 -38.17
C THR A 100 -7.00 -5.99 -36.84
N LEU A 101 -7.13 -7.25 -36.42
CA LEU A 101 -6.50 -7.80 -35.20
C LEU A 101 -5.28 -8.62 -35.58
N LYS A 102 -4.20 -8.42 -34.85
CA LYS A 102 -2.96 -9.20 -35.02
C LYS A 102 -2.46 -9.70 -33.67
N ALA A 103 -2.19 -11.00 -33.58
CA ALA A 103 -1.52 -11.63 -32.46
C ALA A 103 -0.15 -12.15 -32.95
N SER A 104 0.93 -11.71 -32.33
CA SER A 104 2.32 -12.03 -32.73
C SER A 104 3.20 -12.26 -31.51
N GLY A 105 4.47 -12.61 -31.71
CA GLY A 105 5.43 -12.82 -30.64
C GLY A 105 5.30 -14.13 -29.86
N MET A 106 4.35 -14.98 -30.22
CA MET A 106 4.14 -16.27 -29.56
C MET A 106 5.28 -17.25 -29.91
N PRO A 107 5.93 -17.87 -28.90
CA PRO A 107 6.96 -18.86 -29.12
C PRO A 107 6.35 -20.16 -29.69
N LYS A 108 7.13 -20.93 -30.45
CA LYS A 108 6.68 -22.23 -30.99
C LYS A 108 6.57 -23.30 -29.91
N LYS A 109 7.42 -23.23 -28.86
CA LYS A 109 7.50 -24.22 -27.79
C LYS A 109 7.64 -23.51 -26.45
N VAL A 110 6.87 -23.97 -25.45
CA VAL A 110 6.83 -23.42 -24.08
C VAL A 110 6.91 -24.59 -23.10
N TYR A 111 7.80 -24.48 -22.10
CA TYR A 111 7.84 -25.45 -21.02
C TYR A 111 6.73 -25.18 -20.00
N TYR A 112 6.30 -26.22 -19.26
CA TYR A 112 5.36 -26.02 -18.15
C TYR A 112 5.95 -25.05 -17.14
N ASN A 113 5.12 -24.16 -16.61
CA ASN A 113 5.45 -23.04 -15.71
C ASN A 113 6.35 -21.96 -16.34
N GLN A 114 6.65 -22.06 -17.63
CA GLN A 114 7.28 -20.97 -18.37
C GLN A 114 6.24 -19.90 -18.71
N ILE A 115 6.58 -18.64 -18.42
CA ILE A 115 5.78 -17.52 -18.93
C ILE A 115 6.10 -17.26 -20.41
N PHE A 116 5.10 -16.85 -21.13
CA PHE A 116 5.25 -16.41 -22.52
C PHE A 116 4.33 -15.23 -22.82
N LYS A 117 4.66 -14.48 -23.84
CA LYS A 117 3.90 -13.28 -24.23
C LYS A 117 3.24 -13.44 -25.60
N ILE A 118 2.18 -12.69 -25.80
CA ILE A 118 1.56 -12.42 -27.07
C ILE A 118 1.51 -10.89 -27.20
N ASP A 119 2.11 -10.37 -28.25
CA ASP A 119 1.97 -8.97 -28.63
C ASP A 119 0.70 -8.85 -29.48
N PHE A 120 -0.31 -8.13 -28.96
CA PHE A 120 -1.61 -7.97 -29.56
C PHE A 120 -1.77 -6.55 -30.06
N SER A 121 -2.05 -6.40 -31.35
CA SER A 121 -2.21 -5.12 -32.02
C SER A 121 -3.60 -5.05 -32.67
N VAL A 122 -4.23 -3.90 -32.54
CA VAL A 122 -5.54 -3.55 -33.09
C VAL A 122 -5.34 -2.36 -34.03
N TYR A 123 -5.62 -2.52 -35.30
CA TYR A 123 -5.53 -1.47 -36.30
C TYR A 123 -6.94 -1.03 -36.73
N LEU A 124 -7.21 0.26 -36.71
CA LEU A 124 -8.52 0.86 -36.97
C LEU A 124 -8.65 1.51 -38.35
N GLY A 125 -7.52 1.70 -39.06
CA GLY A 125 -7.48 2.36 -40.36
C GLY A 125 -7.81 3.84 -40.37
N GLN A 126 -8.14 4.40 -39.24
CA GLN A 126 -8.38 5.83 -39.02
C GLN A 126 -8.31 6.18 -37.54
N LYS A 127 -8.08 7.46 -37.23
CA LYS A 127 -8.05 7.94 -35.85
C LYS A 127 -9.46 8.03 -35.28
N ILE A 128 -9.79 7.19 -34.32
CA ILE A 128 -11.07 7.16 -33.61
C ILE A 128 -10.79 7.06 -32.12
N THR A 129 -11.50 7.86 -31.32
CA THR A 129 -11.43 7.76 -29.85
C THR A 129 -12.39 6.66 -29.40
N VAL A 130 -11.81 5.53 -28.98
CA VAL A 130 -12.53 4.36 -28.45
C VAL A 130 -11.74 3.75 -27.29
N THR A 131 -12.42 3.01 -26.43
CA THR A 131 -11.82 2.27 -25.33
C THR A 131 -11.80 0.79 -25.67
N PRO A 132 -10.62 0.17 -25.82
CA PRO A 132 -10.53 -1.26 -26.10
C PRO A 132 -10.71 -2.09 -24.82
N LYS A 133 -11.54 -3.11 -24.87
CA LYS A 133 -11.73 -4.16 -23.87
C LYS A 133 -11.39 -5.50 -24.48
N LEU A 134 -10.54 -6.28 -23.83
CA LEU A 134 -10.11 -7.58 -24.30
C LEU A 134 -10.57 -8.68 -23.36
N GLU A 135 -11.18 -9.69 -23.92
CA GLU A 135 -11.53 -10.93 -23.23
C GLU A 135 -10.72 -12.08 -23.85
N VAL A 136 -10.21 -12.96 -22.99
CA VAL A 136 -9.43 -14.13 -23.43
C VAL A 136 -10.18 -15.40 -23.08
N SER A 137 -10.68 -16.09 -24.10
CA SER A 137 -11.23 -17.44 -23.94
C SER A 137 -10.09 -18.45 -23.86
N ARG A 138 -10.00 -19.18 -22.74
CA ARG A 138 -8.95 -20.13 -22.46
C ARG A 138 -9.47 -21.41 -21.83
N THR A 139 -8.79 -22.52 -22.07
CA THR A 139 -9.12 -23.83 -21.50
C THR A 139 -7.87 -24.53 -21.01
N GLY A 140 -8.04 -25.47 -20.09
CA GLY A 140 -6.94 -26.22 -19.48
C GLY A 140 -6.12 -25.39 -18.47
N ALA A 141 -4.95 -25.89 -18.15
CA ALA A 141 -4.08 -25.33 -17.12
C ALA A 141 -3.25 -24.12 -17.64
N ILE A 142 -3.93 -23.05 -17.99
CA ILE A 142 -3.32 -21.79 -18.46
C ILE A 142 -3.85 -20.60 -17.66
N LYS A 143 -2.94 -19.72 -17.24
CA LYS A 143 -3.24 -18.50 -16.49
C LYS A 143 -2.86 -17.27 -17.29
N TRP A 144 -3.75 -16.27 -17.35
CA TRP A 144 -3.44 -14.95 -17.85
C TRP A 144 -2.91 -14.09 -16.69
N LEU A 145 -1.66 -13.68 -16.78
CA LEU A 145 -0.93 -13.12 -15.62
C LEU A 145 -1.19 -11.62 -15.41
N ASN A 146 -1.51 -10.89 -16.47
CA ASN A 146 -1.74 -9.45 -16.41
C ASN A 146 -3.18 -9.04 -16.74
N GLU A 147 -4.16 -9.91 -16.51
CA GLU A 147 -5.57 -9.66 -16.75
C GLU A 147 -6.07 -8.36 -16.07
N ASP A 148 -5.81 -8.22 -14.77
CA ASP A 148 -6.24 -7.06 -13.97
C ASP A 148 -5.42 -5.77 -14.21
N LYS A 149 -4.30 -5.88 -14.92
CA LYS A 149 -3.34 -4.78 -15.12
C LYS A 149 -2.98 -4.61 -16.59
N LEU A 150 -3.93 -4.91 -17.47
CA LEU A 150 -3.72 -4.76 -18.90
C LEU A 150 -3.57 -3.28 -19.25
N ALA A 151 -2.43 -2.92 -19.82
CA ALA A 151 -2.15 -1.57 -20.30
C ALA A 151 -2.16 -1.52 -21.81
N TRP A 152 -2.86 -0.56 -22.39
CA TRP A 152 -2.86 -0.29 -23.81
C TRP A 152 -1.91 0.85 -24.15
N ILE A 153 -1.17 0.69 -25.20
CA ILE A 153 -0.38 1.74 -25.85
C ILE A 153 -1.23 2.26 -27.01
N GLU A 154 -1.62 3.51 -26.93
CA GLU A 154 -2.45 4.18 -27.93
C GLU A 154 -1.56 4.88 -28.96
N GLY A 155 -1.75 4.54 -30.23
CA GLY A 155 -1.20 5.23 -31.38
C GLY A 155 -2.30 5.98 -32.16
N ASP A 156 -1.96 6.63 -33.26
CA ASP A 156 -2.92 7.45 -34.03
C ASP A 156 -4.06 6.59 -34.62
N GLU A 157 -3.78 5.39 -35.12
CA GLU A 157 -4.73 4.51 -35.80
C GLU A 157 -4.69 3.08 -35.23
N MET A 158 -4.02 2.87 -34.10
CA MET A 158 -3.80 1.55 -33.55
C MET A 158 -3.72 1.54 -32.03
N PHE A 159 -4.03 0.40 -31.45
CA PHE A 159 -3.77 0.06 -30.06
C PHE A 159 -2.86 -1.16 -29.98
N GLU A 160 -1.95 -1.15 -29.03
CA GLU A 160 -1.07 -2.27 -28.77
C GLU A 160 -1.08 -2.64 -27.29
N THR A 161 -0.99 -3.93 -27.02
CA THR A 161 -0.82 -4.44 -25.67
C THR A 161 -0.05 -5.75 -25.69
N THR A 162 0.58 -6.08 -24.55
CA THR A 162 1.27 -7.35 -24.36
C THR A 162 0.52 -8.19 -23.34
N LEU A 163 0.14 -9.38 -23.75
CA LEU A 163 -0.53 -10.38 -22.92
C LEU A 163 0.49 -11.38 -22.40
N TRP A 164 0.51 -11.61 -21.10
CA TRP A 164 1.42 -12.56 -20.46
C TRP A 164 0.66 -13.77 -19.94
N PHE A 165 1.12 -14.94 -20.30
CA PHE A 165 0.54 -16.23 -19.92
C PHE A 165 1.55 -17.15 -19.26
N GLU A 166 1.03 -18.05 -18.42
CA GLU A 166 1.76 -19.17 -17.85
C GLU A 166 0.93 -20.43 -18.07
N ALA A 167 1.53 -21.49 -18.58
CA ALA A 167 0.87 -22.77 -18.77
C ALA A 167 1.52 -23.85 -17.92
N SER A 168 0.71 -24.62 -17.19
CA SER A 168 1.18 -25.71 -16.31
C SER A 168 0.69 -27.09 -16.70
N GLY A 169 0.00 -27.21 -17.85
CA GLY A 169 -0.55 -28.48 -18.33
C GLY A 169 -0.51 -28.61 -19.85
N LYS A 170 -0.60 -29.85 -20.33
CA LYS A 170 -0.61 -30.17 -21.77
C LYS A 170 -1.90 -29.69 -22.46
N ASP A 171 -2.99 -29.62 -21.72
CA ASP A 171 -4.31 -29.19 -22.15
C ASP A 171 -4.48 -27.67 -22.19
N ALA A 172 -3.44 -26.95 -21.84
CA ALA A 172 -3.41 -25.48 -21.88
C ALA A 172 -3.68 -24.97 -23.30
N LYS A 173 -4.66 -24.08 -23.47
CA LYS A 173 -5.01 -23.55 -24.76
C LYS A 173 -5.65 -22.16 -24.64
N ILE A 174 -5.24 -21.25 -25.51
CA ILE A 174 -5.92 -20.00 -25.76
C ILE A 174 -6.84 -20.23 -26.97
N ASN A 175 -8.14 -20.20 -26.75
CA ASN A 175 -9.12 -20.48 -27.78
C ASN A 175 -9.34 -19.27 -28.68
N GLU A 176 -9.52 -18.09 -28.09
CA GLU A 176 -9.90 -16.89 -28.80
C GLU A 176 -9.55 -15.64 -27.99
N LEU A 177 -9.12 -14.60 -28.67
CA LEU A 177 -8.95 -13.25 -28.16
C LEU A 177 -10.11 -12.42 -28.72
N VAL A 178 -10.98 -11.92 -27.86
CA VAL A 178 -12.19 -11.19 -28.23
C VAL A 178 -12.02 -9.74 -27.84
N LEU A 179 -11.93 -8.86 -28.83
CA LEU A 179 -11.87 -7.42 -28.64
C LEU A 179 -13.28 -6.83 -28.74
N THR A 180 -13.62 -6.01 -27.74
CA THR A 180 -14.78 -5.13 -27.78
C THR A 180 -14.29 -3.69 -27.72
N LEU A 181 -14.70 -2.87 -28.66
CA LEU A 181 -14.45 -1.44 -28.66
C LEU A 181 -15.69 -0.72 -28.10
N GLU A 182 -15.47 0.20 -27.17
CA GLU A 182 -16.52 1.06 -26.62
C GLU A 182 -16.27 2.52 -26.99
N ARG A 183 -17.33 3.26 -27.28
CA ARG A 183 -17.29 4.70 -27.50
C ARG A 183 -18.28 5.38 -26.57
N ASN A 184 -17.80 6.33 -25.77
CA ASN A 184 -18.60 7.00 -24.74
C ASN A 184 -19.28 6.04 -23.75
N GLY A 185 -18.68 4.86 -23.50
CA GLY A 185 -19.23 3.85 -22.61
C GLY A 185 -20.25 2.90 -23.24
N GLU A 186 -20.57 3.09 -24.53
CA GLU A 186 -21.48 2.23 -25.28
C GLU A 186 -20.70 1.31 -26.24
N PHE A 187 -21.32 0.17 -26.56
CA PHE A 187 -20.78 -0.77 -27.54
C PHE A 187 -20.60 -0.08 -28.89
N PHE A 188 -19.43 -0.25 -29.49
CA PHE A 188 -19.11 0.34 -30.79
C PHE A 188 -18.86 -0.74 -31.84
N GLU A 189 -17.92 -1.67 -31.60
CA GLU A 189 -17.56 -2.73 -32.54
C GLU A 189 -16.97 -3.93 -31.77
N LYS A 190 -17.08 -5.13 -32.34
CA LYS A 190 -16.53 -6.36 -31.76
C LYS A 190 -15.84 -7.18 -32.82
N SER A 191 -14.65 -7.68 -32.51
CA SER A 191 -13.92 -8.59 -33.39
C SER A 191 -13.16 -9.63 -32.58
N SER A 192 -12.78 -10.73 -33.19
CA SER A 192 -12.03 -11.78 -32.52
C SER A 192 -10.98 -12.42 -33.42
N ILE A 193 -9.94 -12.98 -32.79
CA ILE A 193 -8.87 -13.73 -33.47
C ILE A 193 -8.54 -14.99 -32.66
N LYS A 194 -8.27 -16.09 -33.38
CA LYS A 194 -7.80 -17.34 -32.79
C LYS A 194 -6.28 -17.40 -32.94
N PRO A 195 -5.50 -17.22 -31.85
CA PRO A 195 -4.05 -17.28 -31.95
C PRO A 195 -3.57 -18.73 -32.16
N ALA A 196 -2.43 -18.86 -32.81
CA ALA A 196 -1.74 -20.15 -32.85
C ALA A 196 -1.19 -20.47 -31.45
N ASN A 197 -1.54 -21.63 -30.87
CA ASN A 197 -1.00 -22.02 -29.57
C ASN A 197 0.38 -22.64 -29.69
N PRO A 198 1.28 -22.44 -28.72
CA PRO A 198 2.57 -23.11 -28.66
C PRO A 198 2.43 -24.59 -28.33
N GLU A 199 3.45 -25.37 -28.64
CA GLU A 199 3.61 -26.71 -28.10
C GLU A 199 4.02 -26.63 -26.63
N PHE A 200 3.19 -27.15 -25.72
CA PHE A 200 3.50 -27.21 -24.29
C PHE A 200 4.24 -28.50 -23.95
N VAL A 201 5.44 -28.35 -23.38
CA VAL A 201 6.37 -29.45 -23.13
C VAL A 201 6.59 -29.63 -21.64
N LYS A 202 6.35 -30.83 -21.16
CA LYS A 202 6.72 -31.26 -19.81
C LYS A 202 8.22 -31.57 -19.76
N PHE A 203 8.86 -31.26 -18.65
CA PHE A 203 10.18 -31.75 -18.28
C PHE A 203 10.09 -32.54 -16.97
N ASP A 204 11.08 -33.37 -16.70
CA ASP A 204 11.16 -34.09 -15.45
C ASP A 204 11.65 -33.17 -14.33
N ALA A 205 10.71 -32.63 -13.57
CA ALA A 205 11.01 -31.75 -12.44
C ALA A 205 11.66 -32.55 -11.31
N LYS A 206 12.66 -31.93 -10.65
CA LYS A 206 13.23 -32.45 -9.40
C LYS A 206 12.26 -32.23 -8.25
N ALA A 207 12.40 -33.03 -7.19
CA ALA A 207 11.54 -32.93 -6.01
C ALA A 207 11.59 -31.56 -5.31
N ASN A 208 12.68 -30.80 -5.48
CA ASN A 208 12.86 -29.46 -4.92
C ASN A 208 12.63 -28.34 -5.94
N PHE A 209 11.87 -28.57 -7.01
CA PHE A 209 11.59 -27.58 -8.03
C PHE A 209 10.71 -26.46 -7.49
N SER A 210 11.14 -25.22 -7.71
CA SER A 210 10.44 -24.04 -7.21
C SER A 210 9.33 -23.52 -8.12
N HIS A 211 8.91 -24.28 -9.11
CA HIS A 211 7.94 -23.91 -10.15
C HIS A 211 8.38 -22.70 -11.02
N ILE A 212 9.63 -22.25 -10.89
CA ILE A 212 10.17 -21.16 -11.72
C ILE A 212 10.90 -21.73 -12.93
N VAL A 213 10.44 -21.25 -14.09
CA VAL A 213 11.08 -21.46 -15.40
C VAL A 213 11.39 -20.08 -15.96
N ALA A 214 12.67 -19.73 -16.05
CA ALA A 214 13.10 -18.36 -16.33
C ALA A 214 14.47 -18.35 -17.03
N ASP A 215 14.83 -17.22 -17.63
CA ASP A 215 16.18 -17.03 -18.18
C ASP A 215 17.24 -16.95 -17.07
N ASP A 216 16.86 -16.42 -15.91
CA ASP A 216 17.75 -16.26 -14.77
C ASP A 216 16.92 -16.08 -13.49
N LEU A 217 17.31 -16.76 -12.42
CA LEU A 217 16.78 -16.56 -11.09
C LEU A 217 17.94 -16.24 -10.14
N LYS A 218 17.89 -15.11 -9.47
CA LYS A 218 18.91 -14.67 -8.51
C LYS A 218 18.32 -14.65 -7.11
N LEU A 219 18.99 -15.32 -6.21
CA LEU A 219 18.82 -15.11 -4.78
C LEU A 219 19.75 -13.96 -4.36
N LYS A 220 19.17 -12.77 -4.13
CA LYS A 220 19.93 -11.59 -3.73
C LYS A 220 20.35 -11.63 -2.28
N ASN A 221 19.44 -12.08 -1.43
CA ASN A 221 19.64 -12.21 0.00
C ASN A 221 18.65 -13.20 0.59
N TYR A 222 18.98 -13.79 1.73
CA TYR A 222 18.01 -14.55 2.54
C TYR A 222 18.27 -14.39 4.02
N LYS A 223 17.22 -14.63 4.80
CA LYS A 223 17.24 -14.46 6.25
C LYS A 223 16.36 -15.51 6.90
N THR A 224 16.84 -16.06 7.99
CA THR A 224 16.05 -16.94 8.83
C THR A 224 15.94 -16.32 10.23
N ALA A 225 14.71 -16.18 10.71
CA ALA A 225 14.42 -15.67 12.04
C ALA A 225 13.54 -16.67 12.80
N LYS A 226 13.61 -16.67 14.12
CA LYS A 226 12.70 -17.51 14.94
C LYS A 226 11.27 -16.95 14.81
N PHE A 227 10.31 -17.78 14.38
CA PHE A 227 8.91 -17.39 14.26
C PHE A 227 8.14 -17.69 15.56
N ASP A 228 8.24 -18.93 16.05
CA ASP A 228 7.71 -19.37 17.34
C ASP A 228 8.62 -20.46 17.95
N ASP A 229 8.15 -21.20 18.94
CA ASP A 229 8.96 -22.24 19.57
C ASP A 229 9.17 -23.50 18.72
N ALA A 230 8.31 -23.72 17.72
CA ALA A 230 8.34 -24.90 16.85
C ALA A 230 8.76 -24.58 15.43
N SER A 231 8.82 -23.29 15.03
CA SER A 231 9.02 -22.91 13.64
C SER A 231 9.90 -21.66 13.46
N ASN A 232 10.53 -21.58 12.29
CA ASN A 232 11.33 -20.47 11.83
C ASN A 232 10.69 -19.80 10.62
N LEU A 233 10.88 -18.48 10.48
CA LEU A 233 10.51 -17.73 9.29
C LEU A 233 11.71 -17.56 8.38
N LEU A 234 11.63 -18.13 7.19
CA LEU A 234 12.56 -17.91 6.10
C LEU A 234 12.03 -16.81 5.19
N THR A 235 12.87 -15.86 4.84
CA THR A 235 12.56 -14.82 3.85
C THR A 235 13.65 -14.80 2.78
N LEU A 236 13.26 -14.85 1.51
CA LEU A 236 14.16 -14.79 0.36
C LEU A 236 13.88 -13.51 -0.42
N ASP A 237 14.93 -12.75 -0.78
CA ASP A 237 14.87 -11.66 -1.76
C ASP A 237 15.27 -12.21 -3.11
N LEU A 238 14.30 -12.31 -4.01
CA LEU A 238 14.43 -12.94 -5.30
C LEU A 238 14.42 -11.91 -6.44
N GLY A 239 15.18 -12.17 -7.46
CA GLY A 239 15.12 -11.47 -8.75
C GLY A 239 15.00 -12.48 -9.88
N VAL A 240 14.08 -12.26 -10.82
CA VAL A 240 13.87 -13.16 -11.95
C VAL A 240 13.85 -12.39 -13.27
N ARG A 241 14.40 -12.98 -14.32
CA ARG A 241 14.31 -12.49 -15.71
C ARG A 241 13.50 -13.45 -16.55
N ASN A 242 12.53 -12.91 -17.30
CA ASN A 242 11.60 -13.69 -18.12
C ASN A 242 10.97 -14.84 -17.33
N GLY A 243 10.40 -14.52 -16.16
CA GLY A 243 9.75 -15.46 -15.25
C GLY A 243 8.76 -14.76 -14.35
N ALA A 244 7.92 -15.51 -13.64
CA ALA A 244 6.92 -15.00 -12.72
C ALA A 244 7.27 -15.39 -11.27
N ILE A 245 7.75 -14.44 -10.47
CA ILE A 245 8.02 -14.68 -9.04
C ILE A 245 6.75 -15.10 -8.28
N SER A 246 5.58 -14.64 -8.70
CA SER A 246 4.29 -15.00 -8.10
C SER A 246 3.99 -16.51 -8.13
N SER A 247 4.66 -17.26 -9.01
CA SER A 247 4.52 -18.71 -9.12
C SER A 247 5.56 -19.49 -8.29
N PHE A 248 6.45 -18.76 -7.57
CA PHE A 248 7.46 -19.39 -6.73
C PHE A 248 6.84 -20.16 -5.59
N HIS A 249 7.10 -21.46 -5.54
CA HIS A 249 6.58 -22.39 -4.54
C HIS A 249 7.60 -23.52 -4.36
N ILE A 250 7.85 -23.94 -3.12
CA ILE A 250 8.76 -25.06 -2.82
C ILE A 250 7.95 -26.21 -2.24
N ASP A 251 7.92 -27.33 -2.92
CA ASP A 251 7.25 -28.55 -2.46
C ASP A 251 8.16 -29.28 -1.42
N ASN A 252 8.02 -28.88 -0.17
CA ASN A 252 8.74 -29.51 0.94
C ASN A 252 7.79 -29.68 2.14
N PRO A 253 7.66 -30.91 2.69
CA PRO A 253 6.75 -31.19 3.79
C PRO A 253 7.10 -30.43 5.09
N SER A 254 8.33 -29.98 5.25
CA SER A 254 8.74 -29.15 6.40
C SER A 254 8.33 -27.69 6.28
N ILE A 255 7.71 -27.28 5.17
CA ILE A 255 7.16 -25.95 4.99
C ILE A 255 5.69 -25.96 5.42
N ILE A 256 5.40 -25.28 6.52
CA ILE A 256 4.06 -25.19 7.11
C ILE A 256 3.19 -24.20 6.34
N LYS A 257 3.78 -23.06 5.95
CA LYS A 257 3.12 -21.99 5.20
C LYS A 257 4.13 -21.28 4.34
N GLN A 258 3.74 -20.90 3.13
CA GLN A 258 4.60 -20.14 2.22
C GLN A 258 3.79 -19.17 1.35
N GLY A 259 4.46 -18.20 0.78
CA GLY A 259 3.86 -17.25 -0.13
C GLY A 259 4.87 -16.25 -0.68
N VAL A 260 4.41 -15.46 -1.64
CA VAL A 260 5.18 -14.39 -2.28
C VAL A 260 4.52 -13.06 -1.96
N ASP A 261 5.32 -12.05 -1.69
CA ASP A 261 4.88 -10.69 -1.39
C ASP A 261 5.74 -9.64 -2.10
N SER A 262 5.17 -8.46 -2.25
CA SER A 262 5.88 -7.26 -2.74
C SER A 262 6.56 -7.43 -4.10
N VAL A 263 5.89 -8.13 -5.03
CA VAL A 263 6.40 -8.29 -6.40
C VAL A 263 6.41 -6.96 -7.14
N ARG A 264 7.56 -6.59 -7.68
CA ARG A 264 7.81 -5.33 -8.40
C ARG A 264 8.49 -5.61 -9.74
N GLY A 265 8.29 -4.69 -10.69
CA GLY A 265 8.86 -4.79 -12.03
C GLY A 265 7.91 -5.38 -13.05
N THR A 266 8.43 -5.78 -14.19
CA THR A 266 7.71 -6.39 -15.31
C THR A 266 8.09 -7.86 -15.45
N TYR A 267 7.32 -8.64 -16.21
CA TYR A 267 7.66 -10.06 -16.45
C TYR A 267 9.02 -10.26 -17.15
N ALA A 268 9.55 -9.25 -17.83
CA ALA A 268 10.93 -9.28 -18.33
C ALA A 268 11.97 -9.20 -17.20
N SER A 269 11.67 -8.49 -16.10
CA SER A 269 12.55 -8.40 -14.93
C SER A 269 11.73 -8.07 -13.69
N GLN A 270 11.59 -9.04 -12.80
CA GLN A 270 10.87 -8.91 -11.53
C GLN A 270 11.79 -9.06 -10.34
N SER A 271 11.41 -8.45 -9.24
CA SER A 271 11.94 -8.73 -7.90
C SER A 271 10.79 -8.85 -6.90
N GLY A 272 10.98 -9.64 -5.86
CA GLY A 272 9.97 -9.86 -4.84
C GLY A 272 10.50 -10.65 -3.68
N TYR A 273 9.71 -10.73 -2.64
CA TYR A 273 10.05 -11.49 -1.45
C TYR A 273 9.20 -12.76 -1.38
N TYR A 274 9.89 -13.87 -1.16
CA TYR A 274 9.23 -15.11 -0.77
C TYR A 274 9.42 -15.31 0.73
N PHE A 275 8.37 -15.79 1.40
CA PHE A 275 8.43 -16.16 2.79
C PHE A 275 7.95 -17.60 2.99
N ALA A 276 8.57 -18.30 3.92
CA ALA A 276 8.14 -19.62 4.35
C ALA A 276 8.27 -19.77 5.87
N VAL A 277 7.24 -20.30 6.49
CA VAL A 277 7.30 -20.81 7.87
C VAL A 277 7.72 -22.26 7.79
N VAL A 278 8.88 -22.58 8.32
CA VAL A 278 9.51 -23.89 8.26
C VAL A 278 9.66 -24.50 9.65
N ASP A 279 9.62 -25.82 9.75
CA ASP A 279 9.89 -26.53 10.99
C ASP A 279 11.28 -26.18 11.54
N ASN A 280 11.41 -25.97 12.85
CA ASN A 280 12.68 -25.61 13.50
C ASN A 280 13.74 -26.72 13.48
N ASN A 281 13.34 -27.96 13.17
CA ASN A 281 14.24 -29.11 13.11
C ASN A 281 15.06 -29.16 11.82
N ILE A 282 14.65 -28.40 10.78
CA ILE A 282 15.42 -28.37 9.53
C ILE A 282 16.52 -27.30 9.59
N THR A 283 17.73 -27.72 9.23
CA THR A 283 18.92 -26.86 9.19
C THR A 283 19.27 -26.42 7.76
N ASN A 284 18.77 -27.11 6.77
CA ASN A 284 19.04 -26.84 5.35
C ASN A 284 17.73 -26.93 4.56
N LEU A 285 17.60 -26.05 3.56
CA LEU A 285 16.52 -26.08 2.59
C LEU A 285 17.09 -25.87 1.20
N ASP A 286 16.84 -26.80 0.29
CA ASP A 286 17.28 -26.70 -1.10
C ASP A 286 16.10 -26.47 -2.02
N PHE A 287 16.29 -25.63 -3.03
CA PHE A 287 15.36 -25.50 -4.13
C PHE A 287 16.06 -25.35 -5.47
N SER A 288 15.35 -25.60 -6.53
CA SER A 288 15.87 -25.47 -7.91
C SER A 288 14.92 -24.75 -8.82
N TYR A 289 15.43 -24.12 -9.87
CA TYR A 289 14.64 -23.59 -10.97
C TYR A 289 15.15 -24.13 -12.30
N PHE A 290 14.33 -24.05 -13.34
CA PHE A 290 14.75 -24.45 -14.68
C PHE A 290 15.21 -23.21 -15.46
N ASN A 291 16.51 -23.20 -15.80
CA ASN A 291 17.11 -22.13 -16.59
C ASN A 291 16.86 -22.35 -18.08
N LEU A 292 16.17 -21.41 -18.74
CA LEU A 292 15.81 -21.48 -20.17
C LEU A 292 17.01 -21.34 -21.11
N GLN A 293 18.06 -20.62 -20.68
CA GLN A 293 19.26 -20.41 -21.50
C GLN A 293 20.13 -21.64 -21.52
N THR A 294 20.40 -22.22 -20.34
CA THR A 294 21.24 -23.42 -20.20
C THR A 294 20.47 -24.73 -20.42
N LYS A 295 19.13 -24.67 -20.38
CA LYS A 295 18.19 -25.82 -20.43
C LYS A 295 18.49 -26.86 -19.34
N LYS A 296 18.90 -26.39 -18.17
CA LYS A 296 19.25 -27.22 -17.02
C LYS A 296 18.60 -26.68 -15.74
N PHE A 297 18.48 -27.58 -14.75
CA PHE A 297 18.13 -27.17 -13.41
C PHE A 297 19.34 -26.59 -12.69
N GLU A 298 19.17 -25.40 -12.13
CA GLU A 298 20.12 -24.76 -11.23
C GLU A 298 19.57 -24.84 -9.79
N ASN A 299 20.45 -25.20 -8.85
CA ASN A 299 20.07 -25.45 -7.46
C ASN A 299 20.61 -24.35 -6.55
N PHE A 300 19.83 -24.03 -5.52
CA PHE A 300 20.19 -23.15 -4.41
C PHE A 300 20.12 -23.97 -3.11
N GLY A 301 21.18 -23.91 -2.30
CA GLY A 301 21.21 -24.45 -0.95
C GLY A 301 21.20 -23.35 0.08
N LEU A 302 20.33 -23.43 1.05
CA LEU A 302 20.17 -22.45 2.12
C LEU A 302 20.46 -23.10 3.47
N GLU A 303 21.39 -22.53 4.22
CA GLU A 303 21.59 -22.89 5.62
C GLU A 303 20.64 -22.09 6.50
N LEU A 304 19.76 -22.76 7.20
CA LEU A 304 18.77 -22.16 8.06
C LEU A 304 19.34 -21.96 9.47
N ASN A 305 20.11 -20.90 9.65
CA ASN A 305 20.64 -20.49 10.94
C ASN A 305 19.74 -19.39 11.52
N PRO A 306 18.71 -19.75 12.34
CA PRO A 306 17.84 -18.72 12.91
C PRO A 306 18.65 -17.87 13.87
N ARG A 307 18.96 -16.67 13.48
CA ARG A 307 19.45 -15.66 14.43
C ARG A 307 18.28 -15.31 15.32
N ALA A 308 18.50 -15.39 16.63
CA ALA A 308 17.60 -14.74 17.56
C ALA A 308 17.68 -13.25 17.27
N GLU A 309 16.83 -12.78 16.36
CA GLU A 309 16.69 -11.34 16.20
C GLU A 309 16.12 -10.81 17.50
N ASP A 310 16.84 -9.87 18.02
CA ASP A 310 16.29 -8.97 19.02
C ASP A 310 15.21 -8.14 18.28
N LEU A 311 14.00 -8.73 18.15
CA LEU A 311 12.83 -8.10 17.50
C LEU A 311 12.35 -6.87 18.30
N SER A 312 13.11 -6.44 19.29
CA SER A 312 12.85 -5.17 19.94
C SER A 312 13.28 -4.05 18.98
N THR A 313 12.52 -3.86 17.92
CA THR A 313 12.58 -2.66 17.07
C THR A 313 12.41 -1.36 17.88
N GLN A 314 12.25 -1.48 19.18
CA GLN A 314 12.07 -0.39 20.14
C GLN A 314 13.28 -0.15 21.05
N ILE A 315 14.44 -0.76 20.79
CA ILE A 315 15.67 -0.51 21.57
C ILE A 315 16.06 0.99 21.57
N GLY A 316 15.71 1.74 20.53
CA GLY A 316 15.93 3.20 20.46
C GLY A 316 14.77 4.07 20.98
N LEU A 317 13.67 3.47 21.42
CA LEU A 317 12.45 4.19 21.86
C LEU A 317 12.24 4.11 23.39
N ASN A 318 13.31 3.83 24.15
CA ASN A 318 13.22 3.92 25.60
C ASN A 318 12.95 5.39 25.99
N PRO A 319 11.78 5.72 26.56
CA PRO A 319 11.46 7.10 26.93
C PRO A 319 12.47 7.68 27.93
N LYS A 320 13.14 6.83 28.70
CA LYS A 320 14.15 7.24 29.69
C LYS A 320 15.52 7.56 29.08
N GLU A 321 15.82 7.05 27.88
CA GLU A 321 17.10 7.30 27.19
C GLU A 321 16.98 8.35 26.09
N SER A 322 15.84 9.02 25.96
CA SER A 322 15.68 10.06 24.96
C SER A 322 16.56 11.25 25.34
N LYS A 323 17.33 11.75 24.37
CA LYS A 323 18.12 12.98 24.53
C LYS A 323 17.28 14.15 25.02
N PHE A 324 15.98 14.13 24.65
CA PHE A 324 15.01 15.12 25.07
C PHE A 324 14.75 15.10 26.56
N GLU A 325 14.62 13.93 27.20
CA GLU A 325 14.48 13.82 28.65
C GLU A 325 15.73 14.32 29.40
N ALA A 326 16.92 14.03 28.87
CA ALA A 326 18.15 14.56 29.43
C ALA A 326 18.20 16.11 29.38
N TYR A 327 17.84 16.69 28.21
CA TYR A 327 17.79 18.16 28.07
C TYR A 327 16.71 18.79 28.97
N LYS A 328 15.54 18.17 29.08
CA LYS A 328 14.49 18.59 29.99
C LYS A 328 14.95 18.61 31.43
N GLN A 329 15.63 17.58 31.90
CA GLN A 329 16.17 17.52 33.26
C GLN A 329 17.23 18.62 33.49
N ILE A 330 18.16 18.80 32.55
CA ILE A 330 19.17 19.86 32.62
C ILE A 330 18.49 21.24 32.75
N ALA A 331 17.47 21.50 31.92
CA ALA A 331 16.72 22.77 31.94
C ALA A 331 16.03 23.00 33.29
N ILE A 332 15.39 21.96 33.86
CA ILE A 332 14.70 22.05 35.16
C ILE A 332 15.71 22.34 36.31
N TYR A 333 16.84 21.63 36.34
CA TYR A 333 17.86 21.85 37.36
C TYR A 333 18.52 23.22 37.21
N THR A 334 18.77 23.69 35.99
CA THR A 334 19.29 25.02 35.71
C THR A 334 18.31 26.11 36.18
N LEU A 335 17.02 25.94 35.94
CA LEU A 335 15.98 26.84 36.42
C LEU A 335 15.92 26.88 37.96
N ALA A 336 15.94 25.70 38.60
CA ALA A 336 15.93 25.61 40.06
C ALA A 336 17.19 26.27 40.68
N ALA A 337 18.37 26.07 40.09
CA ALA A 337 19.62 26.70 40.53
C ALA A 337 19.55 28.23 40.36
N GLY A 338 19.02 28.74 39.24
CA GLY A 338 18.84 30.18 39.03
C GLY A 338 17.89 30.82 40.06
N LEU A 339 16.81 30.15 40.43
CA LEU A 339 15.91 30.61 41.50
C LEU A 339 16.58 30.61 42.88
N LEU A 340 17.46 29.64 43.15
CA LEU A 340 18.23 29.57 44.37
C LEU A 340 19.24 30.70 44.46
N VAL A 341 19.96 31.01 43.39
CA VAL A 341 20.84 32.18 43.31
C VAL A 341 20.07 33.47 43.52
N MET A 342 18.89 33.61 42.92
CA MET A 342 18.02 34.76 43.11
C MET A 342 17.57 34.92 44.57
N PHE A 343 17.30 33.82 45.28
CA PHE A 343 17.02 33.83 46.72
C PHE A 343 18.22 34.37 47.50
N LEU A 344 19.45 33.92 47.23
CA LEU A 344 20.64 34.34 47.92
C LEU A 344 20.91 35.85 47.73
N LEU A 345 20.66 36.39 46.56
CA LEU A 345 20.86 37.81 46.24
C LEU A 345 19.76 38.70 46.79
N SER A 346 18.50 38.29 46.70
CA SER A 346 17.35 39.11 47.12
C SER A 346 16.95 38.95 48.57
N LYS A 347 17.43 37.91 49.24
CA LYS A 347 17.05 37.50 50.62
C LYS A 347 15.52 37.39 50.81
N ASN A 348 14.78 37.24 49.71
CA ASN A 348 13.30 37.11 49.71
C ASN A 348 12.97 35.62 49.59
N ILE A 349 12.09 35.10 50.45
CA ILE A 349 11.74 33.67 50.49
C ILE A 349 10.97 33.18 49.25
N THR A 350 10.39 34.08 48.48
CA THR A 350 9.56 33.75 47.32
C THR A 350 10.27 32.89 46.26
N PRO A 351 11.49 33.20 45.78
CA PRO A 351 12.21 32.36 44.84
C PRO A 351 12.49 30.95 45.36
N LEU A 352 12.74 30.81 46.66
CA LEU A 352 13.00 29.52 47.30
C LEU A 352 11.78 28.61 47.25
N ILE A 353 10.57 29.17 47.50
CA ILE A 353 9.30 28.43 47.40
C ILE A 353 9.09 27.95 45.97
N PHE A 354 9.36 28.79 44.96
CA PHE A 354 9.22 28.40 43.55
C PHE A 354 10.26 27.34 43.15
N ALA A 355 11.51 27.40 43.64
CA ALA A 355 12.51 26.37 43.39
C ALA A 355 12.05 25.01 43.95
N ALA A 356 11.56 25.00 45.19
CA ALA A 356 11.05 23.80 45.82
C ALA A 356 9.84 23.22 45.07
N LEU A 357 8.92 24.07 44.56
CA LEU A 357 7.75 23.65 43.78
C LEU A 357 8.18 23.04 42.42
N VAL A 358 9.11 23.65 41.71
CA VAL A 358 9.67 23.13 40.45
C VAL A 358 10.29 21.75 40.66
N LEU A 359 11.08 21.55 41.69
CA LEU A 359 11.69 20.26 42.02
C LEU A 359 10.65 19.22 42.45
N ALA A 360 9.63 19.60 43.21
CA ALA A 360 8.53 18.71 43.60
C ALA A 360 7.72 18.22 42.41
N VAL A 361 7.38 19.13 41.48
CA VAL A 361 6.68 18.79 40.25
C VAL A 361 7.52 17.83 39.37
N ASN A 362 8.83 18.12 39.23
CA ASN A 362 9.74 17.24 38.49
C ASN A 362 9.80 15.83 39.10
N PHE A 363 9.90 15.74 40.41
CA PHE A 363 9.90 14.44 41.11
C PHE A 363 8.61 13.68 40.96
N TYR A 364 7.45 14.36 40.96
CA TYR A 364 6.14 13.76 40.75
C TYR A 364 5.98 13.24 39.32
N MET A 365 6.45 14.00 38.30
CA MET A 365 6.36 13.60 36.89
C MET A 365 7.35 12.46 36.51
N GLN A 366 8.40 12.23 37.26
CA GLN A 366 9.37 11.14 37.04
C GLN A 366 8.88 9.77 37.57
N LYS A 367 7.79 9.72 38.33
CA LYS A 367 7.27 8.44 38.84
C LYS A 367 6.81 7.57 37.67
N PRO A 368 7.33 6.34 37.53
CA PRO A 368 6.80 5.39 36.58
C PRO A 368 5.33 5.05 36.91
N TYR A 369 4.56 4.60 35.94
CA TYR A 369 3.18 4.16 36.14
C TYR A 369 3.04 3.04 37.18
N GLY A 370 4.13 2.53 37.69
CA GLY A 370 4.25 1.50 38.72
C GLY A 370 5.16 0.36 38.28
N THR A 371 5.37 -0.53 39.19
CA THR A 371 6.05 -1.80 38.94
C THR A 371 5.03 -2.93 39.09
N GLY A 372 5.25 -4.02 38.40
CA GLY A 372 4.39 -5.19 38.47
C GLY A 372 5.19 -6.46 38.27
N LYS A 373 4.57 -7.58 38.61
CA LYS A 373 5.13 -8.92 38.39
C LYS A 373 4.31 -9.65 37.35
N ILE A 374 4.96 -10.12 36.30
CA ILE A 374 4.34 -10.95 35.26
C ILE A 374 4.44 -12.41 35.67
N ALA A 375 3.39 -13.19 35.37
CA ALA A 375 3.39 -14.63 35.60
C ALA A 375 4.33 -15.35 34.62
N LYS A 376 4.73 -16.57 34.98
CA LYS A 376 5.43 -17.49 34.08
C LYS A 376 4.54 -17.78 32.86
N ASP A 377 5.17 -18.07 31.70
CA ASP A 377 4.53 -18.43 30.43
C ASP A 377 3.60 -17.34 29.86
N SER A 378 3.84 -16.09 30.27
CA SER A 378 3.10 -14.93 29.76
C SER A 378 3.66 -14.43 28.45
N ALA A 379 2.78 -14.22 27.45
CA ALA A 379 3.14 -13.77 26.11
C ALA A 379 3.24 -12.25 26.04
N VAL A 380 4.43 -11.73 25.72
CA VAL A 380 4.68 -10.30 25.49
C VAL A 380 4.62 -10.02 23.99
N ARG A 381 3.81 -9.04 23.60
CA ARG A 381 3.46 -8.69 22.21
C ARG A 381 4.09 -7.39 21.76
N ILE A 382 4.26 -7.27 20.45
CA ILE A 382 4.78 -6.02 19.84
C ILE A 382 3.72 -4.90 19.88
N LEU A 383 2.44 -5.24 19.68
CA LEU A 383 1.32 -4.28 19.66
C LEU A 383 0.24 -4.67 20.68
N PRO A 384 -0.55 -3.69 21.19
CA PRO A 384 -1.61 -3.93 22.19
C PRO A 384 -2.89 -4.49 21.53
N MET A 385 -2.79 -5.66 20.89
CA MET A 385 -3.90 -6.34 20.23
C MET A 385 -3.75 -7.87 20.25
N GLN A 386 -4.85 -8.58 20.15
CA GLN A 386 -4.88 -10.04 20.36
C GLN A 386 -4.12 -10.82 19.26
N GLY A 387 -4.12 -10.38 18.02
CA GLY A 387 -3.43 -11.00 16.88
C GLY A 387 -1.98 -10.54 16.67
N SER A 388 -1.42 -9.75 17.58
CA SER A 388 -0.06 -9.23 17.43
C SER A 388 1.01 -10.29 17.67
N THR A 389 2.13 -10.17 16.98
CA THR A 389 3.29 -11.04 17.12
C THR A 389 3.79 -11.06 18.56
N ILE A 390 3.98 -12.28 19.10
CA ILE A 390 4.61 -12.51 20.37
C ILE A 390 6.12 -12.53 20.14
N PHE A 391 6.87 -11.64 20.78
CA PHE A 391 8.31 -11.59 20.63
C PHE A 391 9.06 -12.12 21.85
N TYR A 392 8.38 -12.28 22.99
CA TYR A 392 8.96 -12.82 24.20
C TYR A 392 7.91 -13.57 25.02
N VAL A 393 8.29 -14.71 25.57
CA VAL A 393 7.49 -15.46 26.53
C VAL A 393 8.30 -15.59 27.81
N THR A 394 7.72 -15.23 28.96
CA THR A 394 8.39 -15.28 30.24
C THR A 394 8.67 -16.73 30.68
N LYS A 395 9.95 -17.06 30.91
CA LYS A 395 10.33 -18.39 31.41
C LYS A 395 10.04 -18.57 32.91
N ASN A 396 10.11 -17.47 33.63
CA ASN A 396 9.83 -17.39 35.07
C ASN A 396 9.00 -16.13 35.34
N ALA A 397 8.48 -16.01 36.57
CA ALA A 397 7.85 -14.77 36.99
C ALA A 397 8.88 -13.64 37.05
N GLU A 398 8.69 -12.56 36.34
CA GLU A 398 9.63 -11.44 36.16
C GLU A 398 9.04 -10.13 36.70
N ASN A 399 9.88 -9.32 37.34
CA ASN A 399 9.49 -7.96 37.71
C ASN A 399 9.68 -7.04 36.51
N VAL A 400 8.67 -6.21 36.25
CA VAL A 400 8.67 -5.30 35.12
C VAL A 400 8.24 -3.91 35.54
N GLU A 401 8.68 -2.93 34.79
CA GLU A 401 8.24 -1.56 34.91
C GLU A 401 7.10 -1.30 33.96
N ILE A 402 6.01 -0.68 34.44
CA ILE A 402 4.87 -0.30 33.63
C ILE A 402 5.14 1.09 33.07
N LEU A 403 5.19 1.21 31.74
CA LEU A 403 5.42 2.46 31.02
C LEU A 403 4.15 3.16 30.59
N GLY A 404 3.02 2.44 30.53
CA GLY A 404 1.75 2.98 30.09
C GLY A 404 0.64 1.93 29.97
N THR A 405 -0.51 2.35 29.52
CA THR A 405 -1.67 1.46 29.29
C THR A 405 -2.40 1.85 28.03
N LYS A 406 -2.89 0.85 27.29
CA LYS A 406 -3.77 1.04 26.13
C LYS A 406 -4.75 -0.13 26.04
N ASN A 407 -6.06 0.15 26.06
CA ASN A 407 -7.10 -0.87 26.10
C ASN A 407 -6.87 -1.88 27.24
N ASP A 408 -6.89 -3.17 26.94
CA ASP A 408 -6.66 -4.26 27.90
C ASP A 408 -5.18 -4.66 28.05
N TYR A 409 -4.25 -3.78 27.65
CA TYR A 409 -2.82 -4.06 27.68
C TYR A 409 -2.06 -3.02 28.51
N TYR A 410 -1.00 -3.48 29.17
CA TYR A 410 0.05 -2.65 29.75
C TYR A 410 1.25 -2.63 28.82
N LYS A 411 1.82 -1.43 28.60
CA LYS A 411 3.15 -1.27 28.02
C LYS A 411 4.16 -1.48 29.13
N ILE A 412 5.03 -2.46 28.98
CA ILE A 412 5.99 -2.87 30.01
C ILE A 412 7.41 -2.79 29.47
N MET A 413 8.36 -2.60 30.39
CA MET A 413 9.77 -2.74 30.12
C MET A 413 10.30 -3.98 30.85
N LEU A 414 10.86 -4.90 30.08
CA LEU A 414 11.53 -6.13 30.53
C LEU A 414 12.99 -5.86 30.85
N ALA A 415 13.66 -6.82 31.49
CA ALA A 415 15.10 -6.82 31.64
C ALA A 415 15.80 -6.69 30.28
N GLY A 416 16.87 -5.87 30.21
CA GLY A 416 17.56 -5.59 28.93
C GLY A 416 16.90 -4.51 28.07
N ASN A 417 16.08 -3.63 28.66
CA ASN A 417 15.43 -2.49 27.98
C ASN A 417 14.47 -2.88 26.84
N LYS A 418 13.96 -4.11 26.85
CA LYS A 418 12.97 -4.58 25.87
C LYS A 418 11.59 -4.07 26.24
N ILE A 419 10.92 -3.41 25.31
CA ILE A 419 9.59 -2.86 25.52
C ILE A 419 8.55 -3.71 24.77
N GLY A 420 7.46 -4.04 25.45
CA GLY A 420 6.37 -4.79 24.84
C GLY A 420 5.03 -4.56 25.52
N TRP A 421 4.01 -5.25 25.03
CA TRP A 421 2.65 -5.16 25.52
C TRP A 421 2.21 -6.49 26.11
N ILE A 422 1.61 -6.45 27.28
CA ILE A 422 1.08 -7.61 27.98
C ILE A 422 -0.37 -7.35 28.37
N LYS A 423 -1.21 -8.39 28.37
CA LYS A 423 -2.58 -8.27 28.86
C LYS A 423 -2.59 -7.91 30.33
N LYS A 424 -3.59 -7.12 30.73
CA LYS A 424 -3.76 -6.65 32.10
C LYS A 424 -4.00 -7.79 33.11
N ASP A 425 -4.64 -8.87 32.67
CA ASP A 425 -5.01 -10.03 33.46
C ASP A 425 -3.83 -10.89 33.93
N VAL A 426 -2.69 -10.83 33.24
CA VAL A 426 -1.47 -11.63 33.59
C VAL A 426 -0.41 -10.83 34.34
N LEU A 427 -0.68 -9.57 34.69
CA LEU A 427 0.22 -8.70 35.44
C LEU A 427 -0.37 -8.35 36.80
N SER A 428 0.33 -8.71 37.88
CA SER A 428 0.03 -8.26 39.23
C SER A 428 0.80 -6.97 39.53
N LYS A 429 0.09 -5.88 39.84
CA LYS A 429 0.74 -4.64 40.29
C LYS A 429 1.21 -4.78 41.72
N ASN A 430 2.41 -4.30 41.98
CA ASN A 430 2.94 -4.17 43.35
C ASN A 430 2.43 -2.89 43.99
#